data_a7f588df4b8d528d17aa5161a4752ae4
#
_entry.id   a7f588df4b8d528d17aa5161a4752ae4
#
_cell.length_a   1.000
_cell.length_b   1.000
_cell.length_c   1.000
_cell.angle_alpha   90.00
_cell.angle_beta   90.00
_cell.angle_gamma   90.00
#
_symmetry.space_group_name_H-M   'P 1'
#
loop_
_entity.id
_entity.type
_entity.pdbx_description
1 polymer ?
#
loop_
_entity_poly.entity_id
_entity_poly.type
_entity_poly.pdbx_seq_one_letter_code
_entity_poly.pdbx_strand_id
1 'polypeptide(L)'
;FQELPSVVGVRQIVGRALGEDAETGTNTLLDNPAFVAGLQNAGERELSFDLQLIPELMGKTAELLAQAPDTAVALCHAGSPHDRSSDGLARWTGELAALSDLPQVRCKLSGLGMFDHDWVSESFRPIVETCLDQFSPNRVMFGSNFPVDKLYSDYATLMQAFRDIVPREMHQAVFNNTAVDFYSMFQDSATGSLEA
;
A
#
# COMPACT_ATOMS: atom_id res chain seq x y z
N PHE A 1 12.48 8.75 17.13
CA PHE A 1 12.76 7.97 15.91
C PHE A 1 13.99 8.47 15.15
N GLN A 2 14.32 9.77 15.19
CA GLN A 2 15.51 10.34 14.52
C GLN A 2 16.85 9.74 14.97
N GLU A 3 16.88 9.09 16.13
CA GLU A 3 18.08 8.41 16.65
C GLU A 3 18.18 6.94 16.14
N LEU A 4 17.24 6.48 15.33
CA LEU A 4 17.19 5.13 14.77
C LEU A 4 17.32 5.20 13.25
N PRO A 5 18.54 5.18 12.70
CA PRO A 5 18.78 5.36 11.25
C PRO A 5 18.15 4.26 10.37
N SER A 6 17.71 3.15 10.96
CA SER A 6 17.01 2.07 10.27
C SER A 6 15.49 2.28 10.15
N VAL A 7 14.93 3.33 10.77
CA VAL A 7 13.49 3.62 10.67
C VAL A 7 13.27 4.52 9.45
N VAL A 8 12.64 3.97 8.40
CA VAL A 8 12.36 4.67 7.14
C VAL A 8 10.88 5.05 6.98
N GLY A 9 10.01 4.62 7.89
CA GLY A 9 8.58 4.92 7.80
C GLY A 9 7.79 4.45 9.01
N VAL A 10 6.53 4.81 9.01
CA VAL A 10 5.55 4.43 10.03
C VAL A 10 4.34 3.80 9.36
N ARG A 11 3.59 2.97 10.09
CA ARG A 11 2.39 2.31 9.59
C ARG A 11 1.20 2.59 10.51
N GLN A 12 0.04 2.81 9.90
CA GLN A 12 -1.23 2.93 10.62
C GLN A 12 -2.36 2.18 9.89
N ILE A 13 -3.14 1.44 10.65
CA ILE A 13 -4.43 0.92 10.21
C ILE A 13 -5.47 1.97 10.62
N VAL A 14 -6.17 2.55 9.64
CA VAL A 14 -7.22 3.56 9.86
C VAL A 14 -8.63 3.01 9.65
N GLY A 15 -8.75 1.78 9.18
CA GLY A 15 -10.00 1.06 9.04
C GLY A 15 -9.74 -0.43 8.81
N ARG A 16 -10.55 -1.25 9.46
CA ARG A 16 -10.56 -2.71 9.36
C ARG A 16 -11.85 -3.18 8.75
N ALA A 17 -12.00 -4.49 8.56
CA ALA A 17 -13.25 -5.09 8.10
C ALA A 17 -14.43 -4.69 9.01
N LEU A 18 -15.61 -4.61 8.41
CA LEU A 18 -16.84 -4.26 9.10
C LEU A 18 -17.03 -5.09 10.40
N GLY A 19 -17.24 -4.39 11.51
CA GLY A 19 -17.41 -4.98 12.85
C GLY A 19 -16.16 -4.89 13.74
N GLU A 20 -14.95 -4.96 13.19
CA GLU A 20 -13.72 -4.85 13.99
C GLU A 20 -13.42 -3.41 14.44
N ASP A 21 -13.80 -2.42 13.63
CA ASP A 21 -13.56 -1.01 13.94
C ASP A 21 -14.37 -0.50 15.12
N ALA A 22 -15.57 -1.07 15.35
CA ALA A 22 -16.40 -0.72 16.51
C ALA A 22 -15.69 -1.02 17.85
N GLU A 23 -14.84 -2.06 17.88
CA GLU A 23 -14.09 -2.45 19.07
C GLU A 23 -12.76 -1.69 19.18
N THR A 24 -12.10 -1.43 18.05
CA THR A 24 -10.76 -0.84 18.01
C THR A 24 -10.76 0.68 17.86
N GLY A 25 -11.85 1.28 17.40
CA GLY A 25 -11.98 2.72 17.14
C GLY A 25 -11.00 3.25 16.09
N THR A 26 -10.40 2.38 15.26
CA THR A 26 -9.36 2.80 14.32
C THR A 26 -9.87 3.73 13.22
N ASN A 27 -11.14 3.60 12.82
CA ASN A 27 -11.78 4.49 11.84
C ASN A 27 -11.99 5.92 12.35
N THR A 28 -12.02 6.13 13.65
CA THR A 28 -12.14 7.46 14.27
C THR A 28 -10.88 8.31 14.15
N LEU A 29 -9.74 7.70 13.79
CA LEU A 29 -8.48 8.42 13.56
C LEU A 29 -8.62 9.48 12.45
N LEU A 30 -9.45 9.21 11.44
CA LEU A 30 -9.70 10.15 10.36
C LEU A 30 -10.50 11.39 10.79
N ASP A 31 -11.13 11.36 11.95
CA ASP A 31 -11.85 12.51 12.55
C ASP A 31 -10.95 13.33 13.49
N ASN A 32 -9.76 12.84 13.79
CA ASN A 32 -8.82 13.52 14.65
C ASN A 32 -8.03 14.58 13.86
N PRO A 33 -8.13 15.87 14.19
CA PRO A 33 -7.37 16.91 13.49
C PRO A 33 -5.86 16.75 13.61
N ALA A 34 -5.36 16.03 14.60
CA ALA A 34 -3.94 15.70 14.73
C ALA A 34 -3.46 14.69 13.69
N PHE A 35 -4.36 13.98 12.98
CA PHE A 35 -3.98 13.00 11.98
C PHE A 35 -3.23 13.65 10.81
N VAL A 36 -3.77 14.73 10.26
CA VAL A 36 -3.14 15.49 9.16
C VAL A 36 -1.81 16.09 9.62
N ALA A 37 -1.77 16.70 10.81
CA ALA A 37 -0.52 17.23 11.37
C ALA A 37 0.56 16.13 11.56
N GLY A 38 0.12 14.92 11.95
CA GLY A 38 1.00 13.75 12.04
C GLY A 38 1.56 13.32 10.69
N LEU A 39 0.73 13.32 9.64
CA LEU A 39 1.17 13.05 8.27
C LEU A 39 2.19 14.09 7.79
N GLN A 40 1.89 15.38 7.93
CA GLN A 40 2.80 16.48 7.56
C GLN A 40 4.15 16.35 8.27
N ASN A 41 4.13 16.05 9.58
CA ASN A 41 5.34 15.83 10.35
C ASN A 41 6.13 14.59 9.87
N ALA A 42 5.48 13.55 9.38
CA ALA A 42 6.15 12.41 8.78
C ALA A 42 6.86 12.82 7.48
N GLY A 43 6.20 13.58 6.60
CA GLY A 43 6.78 14.12 5.37
C GLY A 43 7.99 15.03 5.64
N GLU A 44 7.90 15.99 6.58
CA GLU A 44 8.99 16.85 7.01
C GLU A 44 10.24 16.09 7.51
N ARG A 45 10.04 14.85 7.95
CA ARG A 45 11.10 13.95 8.43
C ARG A 45 11.53 12.91 7.41
N GLU A 46 11.06 13.02 6.19
CA GLU A 46 11.32 12.05 5.12
C GLU A 46 10.93 10.61 5.48
N LEU A 47 9.92 10.44 6.36
CA LEU A 47 9.37 9.15 6.71
C LEU A 47 8.22 8.79 5.79
N SER A 48 8.25 7.58 5.24
CA SER A 48 7.11 7.02 4.51
C SER A 48 5.96 6.66 5.45
N PHE A 49 4.74 6.67 4.93
CA PHE A 49 3.54 6.29 5.65
C PHE A 49 2.85 5.09 4.99
N ASP A 50 2.91 3.93 5.63
CA ASP A 50 2.19 2.71 5.20
C ASP A 50 0.75 2.78 5.70
N LEU A 51 -0.18 3.03 4.79
CA LEU A 51 -1.61 3.19 5.06
C LEU A 51 -2.36 1.89 4.82
N GLN A 52 -3.06 1.39 5.82
CA GLN A 52 -4.03 0.30 5.64
C GLN A 52 -5.44 0.79 5.96
N LEU A 53 -6.36 0.57 5.04
CA LEU A 53 -7.77 0.95 5.19
C LEU A 53 -8.67 0.03 4.35
N ILE A 54 -9.97 0.25 4.48
CA ILE A 54 -11.01 -0.40 3.67
C ILE A 54 -11.56 0.57 2.61
N PRO A 55 -12.20 0.09 1.54
CA PRO A 55 -12.69 0.93 0.44
C PRO A 55 -13.56 2.10 0.91
N GLU A 56 -14.44 1.87 1.87
CA GLU A 56 -15.41 2.84 2.40
C GLU A 56 -14.76 4.10 3.02
N LEU A 57 -13.47 4.05 3.31
CA LEU A 57 -12.73 5.16 3.91
C LEU A 57 -11.78 5.87 2.91
N MET A 58 -11.67 5.37 1.67
CA MET A 58 -10.70 5.89 0.70
C MET A 58 -10.97 7.35 0.33
N GLY A 59 -12.21 7.71 0.01
CA GLY A 59 -12.56 9.08 -0.36
C GLY A 59 -12.20 10.09 0.72
N LYS A 60 -12.65 9.84 1.97
CA LYS A 60 -12.30 10.68 3.12
C LYS A 60 -10.79 10.74 3.37
N THR A 61 -10.10 9.61 3.23
CA THR A 61 -8.65 9.56 3.44
C THR A 61 -7.92 10.35 2.35
N ALA A 62 -8.37 10.29 1.10
CA ALA A 62 -7.78 11.06 0.01
C ALA A 62 -7.86 12.57 0.27
N GLU A 63 -9.00 13.07 0.78
CA GLU A 63 -9.15 14.49 1.18
C GLU A 63 -8.16 14.92 2.28
N LEU A 64 -7.84 14.03 3.21
CA LEU A 64 -6.85 14.29 4.27
C LEU A 64 -5.42 14.21 3.74
N LEU A 65 -5.10 13.23 2.90
CA LEU A 65 -3.79 13.08 2.28
C LEU A 65 -3.45 14.24 1.34
N ALA A 66 -4.43 14.83 0.67
CA ALA A 66 -4.24 16.02 -0.17
C ALA A 66 -3.71 17.22 0.64
N GLN A 67 -3.89 17.24 1.96
CA GLN A 67 -3.37 18.26 2.87
C GLN A 67 -1.91 17.98 3.33
N ALA A 68 -1.36 16.83 2.96
CA ALA A 68 0.01 16.42 3.29
C ALA A 68 0.74 15.91 2.01
N PRO A 69 0.92 16.76 0.98
CA PRO A 69 1.44 16.34 -0.33
C PRO A 69 2.89 15.85 -0.29
N ASP A 70 3.68 16.29 0.68
CA ASP A 70 5.09 15.92 0.84
C ASP A 70 5.29 14.58 1.56
N THR A 71 4.20 13.95 2.03
CA THR A 71 4.27 12.66 2.72
C THR A 71 4.13 11.53 1.71
N ALA A 72 5.19 10.73 1.54
CA ALA A 72 5.15 9.53 0.71
C ALA A 72 4.25 8.46 1.36
N VAL A 73 3.22 8.01 0.65
CA VAL A 73 2.21 7.08 1.16
C VAL A 73 2.20 5.76 0.39
N ALA A 74 2.26 4.62 1.08
CA ALA A 74 2.02 3.31 0.51
C ALA A 74 0.65 2.78 0.93
N LEU A 75 -0.28 2.70 -0.01
CA LEU A 75 -1.57 2.05 0.19
C LEU A 75 -1.39 0.53 0.30
N CYS A 76 -1.52 -0.01 1.49
CA CYS A 76 -1.35 -1.45 1.74
C CYS A 76 -2.52 -2.27 1.17
N HIS A 77 -2.20 -3.47 0.70
CA HIS A 77 -3.17 -4.51 0.33
C HIS A 77 -4.16 -4.06 -0.76
N ALA A 78 -3.70 -3.23 -1.71
CA ALA A 78 -4.53 -2.62 -2.76
C ALA A 78 -5.79 -1.92 -2.18
N GLY A 79 -5.69 -1.37 -0.96
CA GLY A 79 -6.83 -0.77 -0.27
C GLY A 79 -7.89 -1.78 0.18
N SER A 80 -7.49 -3.01 0.44
CA SER A 80 -8.31 -4.07 1.06
C SER A 80 -9.64 -4.35 0.35
N PRO A 81 -9.64 -4.79 -0.94
CA PRO A 81 -10.86 -5.15 -1.69
C PRO A 81 -11.48 -6.44 -1.11
N HIS A 82 -12.19 -6.33 0.01
CA HIS A 82 -12.73 -7.45 0.78
C HIS A 82 -14.03 -8.03 0.18
N ASP A 83 -14.84 -7.21 -0.49
CA ASP A 83 -16.01 -7.66 -1.26
C ASP A 83 -15.58 -7.97 -2.69
N ARG A 84 -15.49 -9.27 -3.01
CA ARG A 84 -15.06 -9.79 -4.31
C ARG A 84 -16.20 -9.93 -5.32
N SER A 85 -17.43 -9.56 -4.98
CA SER A 85 -18.54 -9.51 -5.93
C SER A 85 -18.25 -8.44 -7.01
N SER A 86 -18.93 -8.56 -8.16
CA SER A 86 -18.82 -7.55 -9.24
C SER A 86 -19.13 -6.13 -8.75
N ASP A 87 -20.15 -6.00 -7.91
CA ASP A 87 -20.56 -4.71 -7.34
C ASP A 87 -19.54 -4.20 -6.31
N GLY A 88 -18.97 -5.11 -5.49
CA GLY A 88 -17.92 -4.80 -4.54
C GLY A 88 -16.65 -4.31 -5.23
N LEU A 89 -16.20 -5.01 -6.26
CA LEU A 89 -15.03 -4.59 -7.04
C LEU A 89 -15.27 -3.28 -7.79
N ALA A 90 -16.47 -3.06 -8.32
CA ALA A 90 -16.81 -1.79 -8.97
C ALA A 90 -16.77 -0.60 -7.98
N ARG A 91 -17.32 -0.77 -6.76
CA ARG A 91 -17.21 0.25 -5.71
C ARG A 91 -15.77 0.50 -5.32
N TRP A 92 -14.99 -0.57 -5.02
CA TRP A 92 -13.57 -0.44 -4.69
C TRP A 92 -12.79 0.28 -5.79
N THR A 93 -13.01 -0.04 -7.07
CA THR A 93 -12.37 0.64 -8.21
C THR A 93 -12.67 2.13 -8.22
N GLY A 94 -13.93 2.51 -7.98
CA GLY A 94 -14.34 3.91 -7.91
C GLY A 94 -13.71 4.68 -6.74
N GLU A 95 -13.65 4.08 -5.57
CA GLU A 95 -13.02 4.66 -4.38
C GLU A 95 -11.49 4.75 -4.52
N LEU A 96 -10.86 3.76 -5.16
CA LEU A 96 -9.42 3.71 -5.40
C LEU A 96 -8.94 4.88 -6.26
N ALA A 97 -9.78 5.35 -7.18
CA ALA A 97 -9.47 6.47 -8.07
C ALA A 97 -9.07 7.73 -7.30
N ALA A 98 -9.76 8.06 -6.20
CA ALA A 98 -9.45 9.22 -5.38
C ALA A 98 -8.04 9.19 -4.79
N LEU A 99 -7.54 8.00 -4.44
CA LEU A 99 -6.17 7.81 -3.94
C LEU A 99 -5.15 7.78 -5.07
N SER A 100 -5.51 7.23 -6.23
CA SER A 100 -4.60 7.16 -7.38
C SER A 100 -4.33 8.52 -8.01
N ASP A 101 -5.26 9.49 -7.87
CA ASP A 101 -5.08 10.88 -8.31
C ASP A 101 -4.01 11.63 -7.50
N LEU A 102 -3.64 11.13 -6.33
CA LEU A 102 -2.62 11.73 -5.47
C LEU A 102 -1.22 11.25 -5.88
N PRO A 103 -0.32 12.13 -6.35
CA PRO A 103 0.99 11.74 -6.89
C PRO A 103 1.92 11.13 -5.85
N GLN A 104 1.76 11.44 -4.56
CA GLN A 104 2.55 10.90 -3.46
C GLN A 104 2.12 9.50 -3.04
N VAL A 105 0.99 8.97 -3.54
CA VAL A 105 0.49 7.64 -3.18
C VAL A 105 1.03 6.56 -4.12
N ARG A 106 1.52 5.47 -3.54
CA ARG A 106 1.90 4.22 -4.21
C ARG A 106 0.97 3.11 -3.76
N CYS A 107 0.65 2.17 -4.65
CA CYS A 107 -0.18 1.02 -4.33
C CYS A 107 0.68 -0.22 -4.07
N LYS A 108 0.42 -0.90 -2.97
CA LYS A 108 1.10 -2.16 -2.62
C LYS A 108 0.18 -3.35 -2.91
N LEU A 109 0.52 -4.13 -3.93
CA LEU A 109 -0.10 -5.42 -4.23
C LEU A 109 0.35 -6.46 -3.21
N SER A 110 -0.43 -6.64 -2.17
CA SER A 110 -0.11 -7.55 -1.06
C SER A 110 -1.38 -7.99 -0.34
N GLY A 111 -1.32 -9.08 0.41
CA GLY A 111 -2.39 -9.49 1.32
C GLY A 111 -3.72 -9.83 0.65
N LEU A 112 -3.75 -10.11 -0.65
CA LEU A 112 -4.98 -10.40 -1.36
C LEU A 112 -5.61 -11.73 -0.93
N GLY A 113 -4.79 -12.69 -0.47
CA GLY A 113 -5.24 -13.96 0.08
C GLY A 113 -6.02 -13.82 1.40
N MET A 114 -5.88 -12.71 2.13
CA MET A 114 -6.67 -12.46 3.34
C MET A 114 -8.17 -12.31 3.07
N PHE A 115 -8.55 -11.97 1.85
CA PHE A 115 -9.94 -11.70 1.45
C PHE A 115 -10.51 -12.79 0.53
N ASP A 116 -9.70 -13.78 0.17
CA ASP A 116 -10.07 -14.94 -0.65
C ASP A 116 -9.13 -16.08 -0.29
N HIS A 117 -9.52 -16.91 0.66
CA HIS A 117 -8.66 -17.93 1.25
C HIS A 117 -8.37 -19.10 0.30
N ASP A 118 -9.28 -19.35 -0.64
CA ASP A 118 -9.17 -20.41 -1.66
C ASP A 118 -8.74 -19.85 -3.04
N TRP A 119 -8.02 -18.73 -3.02
CA TRP A 119 -7.64 -17.99 -4.21
C TRP A 119 -6.90 -18.85 -5.25
N VAL A 120 -7.12 -18.50 -6.50
CA VAL A 120 -6.30 -18.89 -7.65
C VAL A 120 -5.75 -17.64 -8.31
N SER A 121 -4.72 -17.74 -9.14
CA SER A 121 -4.10 -16.57 -9.79
C SER A 121 -5.13 -15.65 -10.44
N GLU A 122 -6.13 -16.23 -11.13
CA GLU A 122 -7.20 -15.47 -11.79
C GLU A 122 -8.10 -14.66 -10.84
N SER A 123 -8.21 -15.06 -9.55
CA SER A 123 -8.97 -14.25 -8.56
C SER A 123 -8.29 -12.90 -8.27
N PHE A 124 -6.96 -12.82 -8.44
CA PHE A 124 -6.22 -11.60 -8.23
C PHE A 124 -6.19 -10.69 -9.46
N ARG A 125 -6.40 -11.26 -10.65
CA ARG A 125 -6.27 -10.54 -11.93
C ARG A 125 -7.01 -9.20 -11.98
N PRO A 126 -8.34 -9.12 -11.69
CA PRO A 126 -9.06 -7.86 -11.80
C PRO A 126 -8.52 -6.79 -10.86
N ILE A 127 -7.95 -7.19 -9.71
CA ILE A 127 -7.39 -6.24 -8.75
C ILE A 127 -6.03 -5.74 -9.22
N VAL A 128 -5.17 -6.64 -9.69
CA VAL A 128 -3.83 -6.29 -10.17
C VAL A 128 -3.93 -5.38 -11.38
N GLU A 129 -4.77 -5.74 -12.37
CA GLU A 129 -4.99 -4.94 -13.57
C GLU A 129 -5.54 -3.55 -13.24
N THR A 130 -6.56 -3.45 -12.39
CA THR A 130 -7.09 -2.15 -11.93
C THR A 130 -6.03 -1.29 -11.25
N CYS A 131 -5.19 -1.87 -10.39
CA CYS A 131 -4.12 -1.12 -9.74
C CYS A 131 -3.06 -0.63 -10.75
N LEU A 132 -2.70 -1.47 -11.73
CA LEU A 132 -1.74 -1.09 -12.77
C LEU A 132 -2.29 0.01 -13.68
N ASP A 133 -3.58 -0.05 -14.02
CA ASP A 133 -4.26 0.96 -14.84
C ASP A 133 -4.37 2.31 -14.12
N GLN A 134 -4.73 2.32 -12.84
CA GLN A 134 -4.95 3.56 -12.10
C GLN A 134 -3.65 4.21 -11.60
N PHE A 135 -2.71 3.41 -11.09
CA PHE A 135 -1.45 3.95 -10.51
C PHE A 135 -0.28 3.97 -11.49
N SER A 136 -0.35 3.29 -12.62
CA SER A 136 0.78 2.97 -13.49
C SER A 136 1.84 2.06 -12.81
N PRO A 137 2.68 1.33 -13.60
CA PRO A 137 3.65 0.39 -13.03
C PRO A 137 4.66 1.00 -12.07
N ASN A 138 5.03 2.25 -12.26
CA ASN A 138 6.02 2.97 -11.45
C ASN A 138 5.46 3.48 -10.10
N ARG A 139 4.17 3.27 -9.86
CA ARG A 139 3.51 3.56 -8.59
C ARG A 139 2.85 2.34 -7.98
N VAL A 140 3.13 1.14 -8.52
CA VAL A 140 2.66 -0.14 -7.98
C VAL A 140 3.86 -0.95 -7.52
N MET A 141 3.80 -1.54 -6.33
CA MET A 141 4.84 -2.43 -5.81
C MET A 141 4.26 -3.71 -5.23
N PHE A 142 4.95 -4.83 -5.43
CA PHE A 142 4.61 -6.11 -4.82
C PHE A 142 5.03 -6.15 -3.36
N GLY A 143 4.22 -6.82 -2.53
CA GLY A 143 4.56 -7.19 -1.16
C GLY A 143 3.98 -8.55 -0.80
N SER A 144 4.79 -9.43 -0.21
CA SER A 144 4.36 -10.81 0.09
C SER A 144 3.33 -10.92 1.20
N ASN A 145 3.25 -9.93 2.08
CA ASN A 145 2.47 -9.96 3.33
C ASN A 145 2.83 -11.15 4.25
N PHE A 146 4.03 -11.77 4.05
CA PHE A 146 4.49 -12.84 4.94
C PHE A 146 4.93 -12.26 6.29
N PRO A 147 4.60 -12.97 7.40
CA PRO A 147 4.11 -14.34 7.46
C PRO A 147 2.58 -14.51 7.38
N VAL A 148 1.78 -13.45 7.25
CA VAL A 148 0.31 -13.56 7.28
C VAL A 148 -0.22 -14.42 6.12
N ASP A 149 0.20 -14.14 4.89
CA ASP A 149 -0.26 -14.90 3.72
C ASP A 149 0.25 -16.37 3.68
N LYS A 150 1.18 -16.74 4.58
CA LYS A 150 1.55 -18.15 4.78
C LYS A 150 0.38 -19.01 5.23
N LEU A 151 -0.66 -18.41 5.80
CA LEU A 151 -1.89 -19.11 6.17
C LEU A 151 -2.69 -19.61 4.95
N TYR A 152 -2.48 -19.00 3.78
CA TYR A 152 -3.27 -19.22 2.57
C TYR A 152 -2.45 -19.78 1.41
N SER A 153 -1.11 -19.66 1.45
CA SER A 153 -0.22 -20.14 0.39
C SER A 153 1.24 -20.14 0.83
N ASP A 154 2.12 -20.81 0.09
CA ASP A 154 3.55 -20.63 0.21
C ASP A 154 4.04 -19.42 -0.61
N TYR A 155 5.24 -18.94 -0.28
CA TYR A 155 5.81 -17.74 -0.90
C TYR A 155 6.04 -17.89 -2.41
N ALA A 156 6.49 -19.07 -2.86
CA ALA A 156 6.80 -19.30 -4.27
C ALA A 156 5.53 -19.29 -5.13
N THR A 157 4.48 -19.95 -4.66
CA THR A 157 3.16 -19.97 -5.29
C THR A 157 2.57 -18.56 -5.38
N LEU A 158 2.61 -17.80 -4.28
CA LEU A 158 2.13 -16.42 -4.26
C LEU A 158 2.90 -15.53 -5.26
N MET A 159 4.23 -15.57 -5.21
CA MET A 159 5.07 -14.79 -6.12
C MET A 159 4.81 -15.16 -7.59
N GLN A 160 4.64 -16.45 -7.89
CA GLN A 160 4.37 -16.91 -9.26
C GLN A 160 3.02 -16.41 -9.75
N ALA A 161 1.96 -16.43 -8.90
CA ALA A 161 0.65 -15.92 -9.25
C ALA A 161 0.69 -14.45 -9.69
N PHE A 162 1.40 -13.59 -8.95
CA PHE A 162 1.56 -12.19 -9.35
C PHE A 162 2.40 -12.04 -10.63
N ARG A 163 3.44 -12.85 -10.82
CA ARG A 163 4.27 -12.83 -12.03
C ARG A 163 3.51 -13.25 -13.28
N ASP A 164 2.53 -14.14 -13.14
CA ASP A 164 1.71 -14.62 -14.27
C ASP A 164 0.67 -13.56 -14.69
N ILE A 165 0.29 -12.66 -13.77
CA ILE A 165 -0.71 -11.61 -14.04
C ILE A 165 -0.03 -10.31 -14.53
N VAL A 166 1.02 -9.87 -13.84
CA VAL A 166 1.72 -8.63 -14.18
C VAL A 166 2.45 -8.81 -15.52
N PRO A 167 2.25 -7.93 -16.52
CA PRO A 167 2.98 -7.98 -17.78
C PRO A 167 4.50 -7.97 -17.58
N ARG A 168 5.23 -8.77 -18.37
CA ARG A 168 6.69 -8.96 -18.20
C ARG A 168 7.48 -7.67 -18.24
N GLU A 169 7.09 -6.75 -19.08
CA GLU A 169 7.70 -5.42 -19.23
C GLU A 169 7.56 -4.57 -17.96
N MET A 170 6.58 -4.85 -17.11
CA MET A 170 6.35 -4.15 -15.84
C MET A 170 7.01 -4.83 -14.64
N HIS A 171 7.60 -6.03 -14.80
CA HIS A 171 8.15 -6.81 -13.69
C HIS A 171 9.23 -6.04 -12.92
N GLN A 172 10.16 -5.37 -13.62
CA GLN A 172 11.23 -4.64 -12.96
C GLN A 172 10.69 -3.49 -12.10
N ALA A 173 9.68 -2.78 -12.58
CA ALA A 173 9.02 -1.71 -11.82
C ALA A 173 8.30 -2.29 -10.60
N VAL A 174 7.37 -3.24 -10.82
CA VAL A 174 6.46 -3.74 -9.77
C VAL A 174 7.17 -4.57 -8.70
N PHE A 175 8.12 -5.42 -9.09
CA PHE A 175 8.78 -6.36 -8.16
C PHE A 175 10.09 -5.83 -7.57
N ASN A 176 10.55 -4.64 -7.99
CA ASN A 176 11.82 -4.09 -7.50
C ASN A 176 11.81 -2.55 -7.41
N ASN A 177 11.83 -1.83 -8.53
CA ASN A 177 12.20 -0.42 -8.57
C ASN A 177 11.29 0.45 -7.70
N THR A 178 9.97 0.29 -7.82
CA THR A 178 9.00 1.10 -7.08
C THR A 178 9.19 0.99 -5.56
N ALA A 179 9.50 -0.21 -5.06
CA ALA A 179 9.75 -0.40 -3.62
C ALA A 179 11.11 0.19 -3.21
N VAL A 180 12.16 -0.01 -4.03
CA VAL A 180 13.49 0.56 -3.79
C VAL A 180 13.42 2.08 -3.70
N ASP A 181 12.77 2.71 -4.68
CA ASP A 181 12.63 4.17 -4.74
C ASP A 181 11.77 4.72 -3.59
N PHE A 182 10.65 4.03 -3.30
CA PHE A 182 9.72 4.47 -2.28
C PHE A 182 10.29 4.42 -0.86
N TYR A 183 10.98 3.32 -0.52
CA TYR A 183 11.58 3.14 0.81
C TYR A 183 13.02 3.63 0.89
N SER A 184 13.54 4.31 -0.14
CA SER A 184 14.92 4.78 -0.22
C SER A 184 15.94 3.70 0.12
N MET A 185 15.63 2.45 -0.24
CA MET A 185 16.52 1.33 0.02
C MET A 185 17.81 1.50 -0.80
N PHE A 186 18.95 1.36 -0.16
CA PHE A 186 20.29 1.46 -0.77
C PHE A 186 20.78 2.88 -1.11
N GLN A 187 20.18 3.96 -0.58
CA GLN A 187 20.66 5.31 -0.83
C GLN A 187 21.92 5.69 -0.04
N ASP A 188 22.42 4.90 0.91
CA ASP A 188 23.61 5.23 1.71
C ASP A 188 24.67 4.12 1.72
N SER A 189 25.35 3.95 0.57
CA SER A 189 26.66 3.25 0.58
C SER A 189 27.77 4.03 -0.14
N ALA A 190 27.50 5.26 -0.61
CA ALA A 190 28.40 5.97 -1.53
C ALA A 190 29.07 7.24 -0.97
N THR A 191 28.90 7.60 0.31
CA THR A 191 29.56 8.77 0.91
C THR A 191 30.45 8.46 2.11
N GLY A 192 30.98 7.25 2.18
CA GLY A 192 32.15 6.93 3.00
C GLY A 192 33.40 7.18 2.18
N SER A 193 33.79 8.43 1.98
CA SER A 193 35.14 8.77 1.51
C SER A 193 36.12 8.19 2.52
N LEU A 194 36.86 7.18 2.10
CA LEU A 194 38.12 6.82 2.70
C LEU A 194 39.06 8.03 2.52
N GLU A 195 39.15 8.86 3.51
CA GLU A 195 40.34 9.70 3.70
C GLU A 195 41.33 8.89 4.56
N ALA A 196 42.42 8.51 3.90
CA ALA A 196 43.59 7.87 4.49
C ALA A 196 44.44 8.89 5.28
#